data_376130ea8ea78b7fe692ce84f0a39ca6
#
_entry.id   376130ea8ea78b7fe692ce84f0a39ca6
#
_cell.length_a   1.000
_cell.length_b   1.000
_cell.length_c   1.000
_cell.angle_alpha   90.00
_cell.angle_beta   90.00
_cell.angle_gamma   90.00
#
_symmetry.space_group_name_H-M   'P 1'
#
loop_
_entity.id
_entity.type
_entity.pdbx_description
1 polymer ?
#
loop_
_entity_poly.entity_id
_entity_poly.type
_entity_poly.pdbx_seq_one_letter_code
_entity_poly.pdbx_strand_id
1 'polypeptide(L)'
;MKRQIGFRNNPFFVLTFLLLISTFQVYSEEIKVSQDSTFCFVGDTGNVTEIQKEVAEALANSDCSVIWHTGDIIYPDGISTKDDPRFITNFLDPFKKVFDKRIPFFLTLGNHDYKKEPRSYIEIAESNSLIVYPNNYYLKNYGRLCIFALDTTIFDKLYLFYKRRGQANWLSLKKEQVNNSCDLSIAVAHHPLFSSGDRKKATPQLSRFLETNIFGNFDLYIAGHNHVLADEGERKGTRQLISGTGSLPGGSPDKQPEGKFNVETPGFLKLELEERENKIVAEYSFVQAKGNKLLWKGVKTGQGIRDNN
;
A
#
# COMPACT_ATOMS: atom_id res chain seq x y z
N MET A 1 -78.60 -49.07 -9.03
CA MET A 1 -78.20 -48.63 -7.69
C MET A 1 -76.79 -48.07 -7.82
N LYS A 2 -76.62 -46.76 -7.99
CA LYS A 2 -75.34 -46.07 -8.05
C LYS A 2 -75.19 -45.19 -6.79
N ARG A 3 -74.27 -45.51 -5.92
CA ARG A 3 -73.92 -44.64 -4.77
C ARG A 3 -72.95 -43.57 -5.24
N GLN A 4 -73.34 -42.30 -5.06
CA GLN A 4 -72.47 -41.15 -5.18
C GLN A 4 -71.70 -40.94 -3.85
N ILE A 5 -70.41 -40.86 -3.95
CA ILE A 5 -69.52 -40.48 -2.83
C ILE A 5 -69.17 -38.98 -2.99
N GLY A 6 -69.64 -38.19 -2.10
CA GLY A 6 -69.36 -36.74 -2.06
C GLY A 6 -67.94 -36.46 -1.51
N PHE A 7 -67.16 -35.70 -2.24
CA PHE A 7 -65.92 -35.17 -1.77
C PHE A 7 -66.17 -33.89 -0.96
N ARG A 8 -65.82 -33.93 0.29
CA ARG A 8 -65.74 -32.73 1.15
C ARG A 8 -64.46 -31.96 0.86
N ASN A 9 -64.58 -30.72 0.40
CA ASN A 9 -63.48 -29.75 0.27
C ASN A 9 -63.00 -29.33 1.64
N ASN A 10 -61.74 -29.59 1.96
CA ASN A 10 -61.00 -29.02 3.03
C ASN A 10 -60.21 -27.81 2.50
N PRO A 11 -60.35 -26.60 3.09
CA PRO A 11 -59.45 -25.48 2.71
C PRO A 11 -58.09 -25.68 3.36
N PHE A 12 -57.09 -25.85 2.55
CA PHE A 12 -55.72 -25.78 3.00
C PHE A 12 -55.40 -24.32 3.45
N PHE A 13 -55.12 -24.16 4.72
CA PHE A 13 -54.47 -22.96 5.27
C PHE A 13 -53.05 -22.95 4.78
N VAL A 14 -52.74 -22.08 3.79
CA VAL A 14 -51.37 -21.73 3.43
C VAL A 14 -50.84 -20.76 4.43
N LEU A 15 -50.06 -21.25 5.37
CA LEU A 15 -49.32 -20.43 6.33
C LEU A 15 -48.11 -19.86 5.64
N THR A 16 -48.21 -18.61 5.15
CA THR A 16 -47.07 -17.86 4.54
C THR A 16 -46.14 -17.43 5.68
N PHE A 17 -45.06 -18.16 5.86
CA PHE A 17 -43.94 -17.73 6.70
C PHE A 17 -43.19 -16.60 5.97
N LEU A 18 -43.49 -15.37 6.30
CA LEU A 18 -42.66 -14.23 5.93
C LEU A 18 -41.37 -14.30 6.73
N LEU A 19 -40.32 -14.87 6.13
CA LEU A 19 -38.94 -14.75 6.59
C LEU A 19 -38.52 -13.27 6.42
N LEU A 20 -38.61 -12.50 7.48
CA LEU A 20 -37.93 -11.22 7.61
C LEU A 20 -36.41 -11.49 7.65
N ILE A 21 -35.78 -11.53 6.45
CA ILE A 21 -34.35 -11.43 6.35
C ILE A 21 -34.00 -9.98 6.63
N SER A 22 -33.70 -9.67 7.90
CA SER A 22 -33.02 -8.45 8.25
C SER A 22 -31.62 -8.51 7.64
N THR A 23 -31.46 -7.94 6.47
CA THR A 23 -30.14 -7.63 5.94
C THR A 23 -29.49 -6.62 6.91
N PHE A 24 -28.66 -7.12 7.79
CA PHE A 24 -27.68 -6.28 8.47
C PHE A 24 -26.76 -5.74 7.39
N GLN A 25 -27.11 -4.58 6.83
CA GLN A 25 -26.21 -3.80 6.02
C GLN A 25 -25.18 -3.25 7.02
N VAL A 26 -24.06 -3.96 7.14
CA VAL A 26 -22.87 -3.42 7.80
C VAL A 26 -22.45 -2.26 6.93
N TYR A 27 -22.86 -1.07 7.31
CA TYR A 27 -22.26 0.16 6.77
C TYR A 27 -20.81 0.15 7.23
N SER A 28 -19.92 -0.39 6.41
CA SER A 28 -18.53 -0.02 6.50
C SER A 28 -18.50 1.48 6.18
N GLU A 29 -18.24 2.32 7.17
CA GLU A 29 -17.93 3.73 6.91
C GLU A 29 -16.84 3.76 5.86
N GLU A 30 -17.20 4.21 4.67
CA GLU A 30 -16.28 4.32 3.55
C GLU A 30 -15.19 5.31 3.95
N ILE A 31 -13.93 4.87 3.95
CA ILE A 31 -12.80 5.72 4.30
C ILE A 31 -12.75 6.85 3.26
N LYS A 32 -13.18 8.04 3.66
CA LYS A 32 -13.20 9.22 2.79
C LYS A 32 -11.80 9.80 2.68
N VAL A 33 -11.04 9.30 1.73
CA VAL A 33 -9.75 9.86 1.34
C VAL A 33 -9.93 10.51 -0.03
N SER A 34 -9.60 11.79 -0.14
CA SER A 34 -9.68 12.59 -1.36
C SER A 34 -8.27 12.93 -1.87
N GLN A 35 -8.20 13.58 -3.01
CA GLN A 35 -6.93 14.13 -3.50
C GLN A 35 -6.36 15.23 -2.59
N ASP A 36 -7.20 15.92 -1.80
CA ASP A 36 -6.76 16.95 -0.85
C ASP A 36 -6.25 16.35 0.48
N SER A 37 -6.21 15.02 0.58
CA SER A 37 -5.71 14.32 1.75
C SER A 37 -4.18 14.30 1.77
N THR A 38 -3.61 14.27 2.97
CA THR A 38 -2.17 14.04 3.16
C THR A 38 -1.88 12.54 3.16
N PHE A 39 -1.01 12.11 2.28
CA PHE A 39 -0.58 10.73 2.12
C PHE A 39 0.76 10.51 2.81
N CYS A 40 0.85 9.56 3.73
CA CYS A 40 2.10 9.19 4.36
C CYS A 40 2.54 7.79 3.92
N PHE A 41 3.85 7.58 3.81
CA PHE A 41 4.43 6.32 3.38
C PHE A 41 5.49 5.89 4.38
N VAL A 42 5.43 4.65 4.85
CA VAL A 42 6.38 4.05 5.79
C VAL A 42 6.53 2.57 5.50
N GLY A 43 7.68 2.02 5.65
CA GLY A 43 7.92 0.58 5.52
C GLY A 43 8.92 0.06 6.52
N ASP A 44 9.13 -1.26 6.49
CA ASP A 44 10.16 -1.91 7.28
C ASP A 44 9.96 -1.70 8.79
N THR A 45 8.72 -1.93 9.29
CA THR A 45 8.29 -1.50 10.62
C THR A 45 8.34 -2.58 11.70
N GLY A 46 8.12 -3.83 11.41
CA GLY A 46 7.68 -4.89 12.34
C GLY A 46 8.71 -5.48 13.32
N ASN A 47 9.64 -4.70 13.88
CA ASN A 47 10.72 -5.20 14.79
C ASN A 47 10.51 -4.93 16.28
N VAL A 48 9.40 -4.29 16.68
CA VAL A 48 9.09 -3.94 18.09
C VAL A 48 10.23 -3.18 18.77
N THR A 49 10.81 -2.20 18.07
CA THR A 49 11.90 -1.36 18.59
C THR A 49 11.35 -0.04 19.14
N GLU A 50 12.14 0.65 19.96
CA GLU A 50 11.81 2.04 20.36
C GLU A 50 11.72 2.97 19.13
N ILE A 51 12.51 2.69 18.10
CA ILE A 51 12.44 3.41 16.81
C ILE A 51 11.08 3.24 16.15
N GLN A 52 10.52 2.03 16.12
CA GLN A 52 9.18 1.80 15.58
C GLN A 52 8.12 2.60 16.36
N LYS A 53 8.21 2.63 17.68
CA LYS A 53 7.29 3.41 18.52
C LYS A 53 7.41 4.92 18.25
N GLU A 54 8.64 5.41 18.08
CA GLU A 54 8.90 6.81 17.76
C GLU A 54 8.31 7.18 16.38
N VAL A 55 8.48 6.32 15.37
CA VAL A 55 7.90 6.52 14.03
C VAL A 55 6.37 6.46 14.08
N ALA A 56 5.80 5.51 14.82
CA ALA A 56 4.35 5.40 14.98
C ALA A 56 3.74 6.61 15.71
N GLU A 57 4.41 7.12 16.75
CA GLU A 57 4.03 8.34 17.46
C GLU A 57 4.07 9.56 16.53
N ALA A 58 5.15 9.68 15.73
CA ALA A 58 5.31 10.76 14.77
C ALA A 58 4.22 10.75 13.70
N LEU A 59 3.89 9.58 13.15
CA LEU A 59 2.78 9.40 12.20
C LEU A 59 1.44 9.79 12.84
N ALA A 60 1.19 9.35 14.09
CA ALA A 60 -0.02 9.70 14.80
C ALA A 60 -0.14 11.21 15.09
N ASN A 61 0.97 11.92 15.26
CA ASN A 61 1.01 13.36 15.52
C ASN A 61 1.13 14.21 14.24
N SER A 62 1.23 13.56 13.09
CA SER A 62 1.18 14.22 11.79
C SER A 62 -0.26 14.38 11.31
N ASP A 63 -0.44 15.15 10.26
CA ASP A 63 -1.70 15.37 9.57
C ASP A 63 -1.99 14.30 8.48
N CYS A 64 -1.38 13.12 8.61
CA CYS A 64 -1.63 12.00 7.69
C CYS A 64 -3.11 11.62 7.66
N SER A 65 -3.74 11.67 6.50
CA SER A 65 -5.11 11.19 6.29
C SER A 65 -5.14 9.69 5.99
N VAL A 66 -4.06 9.17 5.43
CA VAL A 66 -3.88 7.78 5.04
C VAL A 66 -2.41 7.40 5.07
N ILE A 67 -2.12 6.17 5.46
CA ILE A 67 -0.76 5.64 5.48
C ILE A 67 -0.65 4.48 4.48
N TRP A 68 0.33 4.56 3.59
CA TRP A 68 0.73 3.50 2.68
C TRP A 68 1.97 2.80 3.23
N HIS A 69 1.84 1.50 3.49
CA HIS A 69 2.95 0.69 3.99
C HIS A 69 3.73 0.08 2.83
N THR A 70 5.03 0.35 2.75
CA THR A 70 5.88 -0.09 1.65
C THR A 70 6.49 -1.49 1.83
N GLY A 71 5.89 -2.33 2.70
CA GLY A 71 6.28 -3.74 2.90
C GLY A 71 7.20 -3.98 4.10
N ASP A 72 7.48 -5.26 4.34
CA ASP A 72 8.15 -5.77 5.54
C ASP A 72 7.43 -5.31 6.82
N ILE A 73 6.18 -5.79 6.94
CA ILE A 73 5.26 -5.41 8.02
C ILE A 73 5.63 -6.11 9.32
N ILE A 74 6.09 -7.37 9.24
CA ILE A 74 6.43 -8.20 10.40
C ILE A 74 7.78 -8.89 10.20
N TYR A 75 8.73 -8.58 11.08
CA TYR A 75 10.03 -9.24 11.13
C TYR A 75 10.06 -10.37 12.18
N PRO A 76 10.98 -11.39 12.04
CA PRO A 76 11.90 -11.54 10.90
C PRO A 76 11.29 -12.24 9.68
N ASP A 77 10.07 -12.77 9.74
CA ASP A 77 9.55 -13.70 8.74
C ASP A 77 8.01 -13.67 8.53
N GLY A 78 7.37 -12.51 8.69
CA GLY A 78 5.93 -12.35 8.45
C GLY A 78 5.06 -13.15 9.44
N ILE A 79 3.81 -13.42 9.07
CA ILE A 79 2.81 -14.15 9.87
C ILE A 79 2.37 -15.44 9.21
N SER A 80 2.02 -16.45 10.01
CA SER A 80 1.60 -17.77 9.53
C SER A 80 0.10 -17.91 9.31
N THR A 81 -0.70 -17.17 10.06
CA THR A 81 -2.18 -17.12 9.99
C THR A 81 -2.67 -15.74 10.33
N LYS A 82 -3.94 -15.44 10.04
CA LYS A 82 -4.57 -14.17 10.46
C LYS A 82 -4.61 -13.98 11.98
N ASP A 83 -4.54 -15.07 12.74
CA ASP A 83 -4.58 -15.07 14.21
C ASP A 83 -3.17 -15.11 14.83
N ASP A 84 -2.11 -14.93 14.03
CA ASP A 84 -0.73 -14.86 14.53
C ASP A 84 -0.57 -13.66 15.47
N PRO A 85 -0.23 -13.88 16.77
CA PRO A 85 -0.16 -12.81 17.76
C PRO A 85 0.85 -11.71 17.41
N ARG A 86 1.82 -12.00 16.55
CA ARG A 86 2.82 -11.03 16.12
C ARG A 86 2.20 -9.89 15.30
N PHE A 87 1.06 -10.12 14.64
CA PHE A 87 0.37 -9.01 13.97
C PHE A 87 -0.13 -7.97 14.98
N ILE A 88 -0.60 -8.43 16.14
CA ILE A 88 -1.01 -7.54 17.25
C ILE A 88 0.22 -6.86 17.84
N THR A 89 1.19 -7.65 18.33
CA THR A 89 2.31 -7.13 19.12
C THR A 89 3.31 -6.30 18.30
N ASN A 90 3.49 -6.64 17.01
CA ASN A 90 4.51 -6.01 16.17
C ASN A 90 3.95 -4.92 15.24
N PHE A 91 2.63 -4.88 15.05
CA PHE A 91 2.00 -3.89 14.17
C PHE A 91 0.86 -3.12 14.85
N LEU A 92 -0.22 -3.79 15.31
CA LEU A 92 -1.37 -3.06 15.85
C LEU A 92 -1.03 -2.27 17.12
N ASP A 93 -0.33 -2.88 18.08
CA ASP A 93 0.02 -2.22 19.35
C ASP A 93 0.97 -1.02 19.15
N PRO A 94 2.08 -1.14 18.41
CA PRO A 94 2.93 0.01 18.12
C PRO A 94 2.19 1.17 17.43
N PHE A 95 1.29 0.86 16.49
CA PHE A 95 0.51 1.87 15.74
C PHE A 95 -0.85 2.18 16.35
N LYS A 96 -1.12 1.76 17.60
CA LYS A 96 -2.42 1.95 18.25
C LYS A 96 -2.93 3.39 18.16
N LYS A 97 -2.10 4.39 18.42
CA LYS A 97 -2.49 5.81 18.34
C LYS A 97 -2.91 6.25 16.93
N VAL A 98 -2.36 5.66 15.88
CA VAL A 98 -2.76 5.89 14.50
C VAL A 98 -4.17 5.31 14.28
N PHE A 99 -4.38 4.07 14.71
CA PHE A 99 -5.69 3.41 14.62
C PHE A 99 -6.77 4.09 15.47
N ASP A 100 -6.42 4.59 16.66
CA ASP A 100 -7.33 5.36 17.51
C ASP A 100 -7.83 6.65 16.83
N LYS A 101 -7.00 7.24 15.95
CA LYS A 101 -7.38 8.39 15.10
C LYS A 101 -8.10 7.98 13.82
N ARG A 102 -8.37 6.67 13.62
CA ARG A 102 -9.04 6.08 12.47
C ARG A 102 -8.29 6.34 11.13
N ILE A 103 -6.97 6.50 11.18
CA ILE A 103 -6.13 6.64 9.98
C ILE A 103 -5.91 5.23 9.40
N PRO A 104 -6.34 4.97 8.14
CA PRO A 104 -6.21 3.64 7.54
C PRO A 104 -4.79 3.38 7.04
N PHE A 105 -4.41 2.11 7.11
CA PHE A 105 -3.21 1.59 6.46
C PHE A 105 -3.56 0.85 5.17
N PHE A 106 -2.94 1.24 4.07
CA PHE A 106 -2.92 0.51 2.80
C PHE A 106 -1.62 -0.26 2.70
N LEU A 107 -1.69 -1.58 2.57
CA LEU A 107 -0.51 -2.43 2.67
C LEU A 107 0.05 -2.81 1.29
N THR A 108 1.37 -2.89 1.20
CA THR A 108 2.09 -3.75 0.28
C THR A 108 2.91 -4.75 1.09
N LEU A 109 3.25 -5.90 0.54
CA LEU A 109 4.08 -6.88 1.23
C LEU A 109 5.53 -6.82 0.76
N GLY A 110 6.45 -7.07 1.72
CA GLY A 110 7.86 -7.18 1.45
C GLY A 110 8.36 -8.63 1.46
N ASN A 111 9.66 -8.79 1.31
CA ASN A 111 10.27 -10.12 1.25
C ASN A 111 10.27 -10.87 2.59
N HIS A 112 10.17 -10.17 3.71
CA HIS A 112 10.00 -10.79 5.03
C HIS A 112 8.60 -11.32 5.23
N ASP A 113 7.58 -10.62 4.77
CA ASP A 113 6.18 -11.06 4.83
C ASP A 113 5.95 -12.35 4.03
N TYR A 114 6.72 -12.54 2.95
CA TYR A 114 6.66 -13.73 2.09
C TYR A 114 7.38 -14.98 2.62
N LYS A 115 8.06 -14.88 3.78
CA LYS A 115 8.69 -16.05 4.39
C LYS A 115 7.71 -17.00 5.10
N LYS A 116 6.48 -16.53 5.34
CA LYS A 116 5.36 -17.30 5.89
C LYS A 116 4.16 -17.27 4.93
N GLU A 117 2.95 -16.98 5.42
CA GLU A 117 1.73 -17.05 4.65
C GLU A 117 1.21 -15.65 4.28
N PRO A 118 1.56 -15.10 3.10
CA PRO A 118 1.16 -13.75 2.70
C PRO A 118 -0.36 -13.57 2.55
N ARG A 119 -1.12 -14.67 2.34
CA ARG A 119 -2.58 -14.60 2.25
C ARG A 119 -3.23 -14.17 3.57
N SER A 120 -2.57 -14.46 4.70
CA SER A 120 -3.07 -14.07 6.03
C SER A 120 -3.30 -12.57 6.17
N TYR A 121 -2.55 -11.73 5.45
CA TYR A 121 -2.77 -10.28 5.45
C TYR A 121 -4.07 -9.88 4.74
N ILE A 122 -4.52 -10.62 3.73
CA ILE A 122 -5.83 -10.42 3.09
C ILE A 122 -6.94 -10.74 4.09
N GLU A 123 -6.83 -11.89 4.77
CA GLU A 123 -7.81 -12.33 5.77
C GLU A 123 -7.91 -11.36 6.96
N ILE A 124 -6.80 -10.73 7.37
CA ILE A 124 -6.79 -9.66 8.37
C ILE A 124 -7.53 -8.42 7.85
N ALA A 125 -7.25 -7.99 6.63
CA ALA A 125 -7.90 -6.83 6.03
C ALA A 125 -9.41 -7.01 5.89
N GLU A 126 -9.89 -8.22 5.61
CA GLU A 126 -11.32 -8.55 5.58
C GLU A 126 -12.00 -8.36 6.94
N SER A 127 -11.26 -8.47 8.04
CA SER A 127 -11.78 -8.35 9.41
C SER A 127 -11.51 -7.00 10.08
N ASN A 128 -10.71 -6.12 9.46
CA ASN A 128 -10.32 -4.82 10.01
C ASN A 128 -10.46 -3.70 8.98
N SER A 129 -11.46 -2.85 9.12
CA SER A 129 -11.78 -1.78 8.16
C SER A 129 -10.69 -0.69 8.03
N LEU A 130 -9.75 -0.60 8.97
CA LEU A 130 -8.62 0.33 8.91
C LEU A 130 -7.36 -0.28 8.27
N ILE A 131 -7.44 -1.54 7.85
CA ILE A 131 -6.36 -2.22 7.10
C ILE A 131 -6.88 -2.56 5.72
N VAL A 132 -6.27 -2.00 4.69
CA VAL A 132 -6.68 -2.19 3.30
C VAL A 132 -5.63 -3.01 2.56
N TYR A 133 -5.95 -4.25 2.27
CA TYR A 133 -5.12 -5.16 1.47
C TYR A 133 -6.03 -6.16 0.72
N PRO A 134 -6.75 -5.67 -0.30
CA PRO A 134 -7.77 -6.51 -0.97
C PRO A 134 -7.16 -7.59 -1.86
N ASN A 135 -5.90 -7.45 -2.26
CA ASN A 135 -5.13 -8.40 -3.06
C ASN A 135 -3.64 -8.05 -2.96
N ASN A 136 -2.75 -8.95 -3.43
CA ASN A 136 -1.30 -8.73 -3.46
C ASN A 136 -0.90 -7.52 -4.34
N TYR A 137 -1.76 -7.15 -5.27
CA TYR A 137 -1.64 -5.92 -6.06
C TYR A 137 -3.03 -5.35 -6.33
N TYR A 138 -3.16 -4.05 -6.24
CA TYR A 138 -4.45 -3.35 -6.38
C TYR A 138 -4.25 -1.89 -6.76
N LEU A 139 -5.35 -1.24 -7.18
CA LEU A 139 -5.41 0.17 -7.54
C LEU A 139 -6.38 0.89 -6.60
N LYS A 140 -5.98 2.07 -6.15
CA LYS A 140 -6.85 3.05 -5.49
C LYS A 140 -6.82 4.36 -6.24
N ASN A 141 -8.02 4.88 -6.51
CA ASN A 141 -8.23 6.18 -7.14
C ASN A 141 -8.71 7.18 -6.09
N TYR A 142 -8.10 8.35 -6.09
CA TYR A 142 -8.45 9.49 -5.26
C TYR A 142 -8.64 10.71 -6.17
N GLY A 143 -9.80 10.79 -6.84
CA GLY A 143 -10.00 11.78 -7.88
C GLY A 143 -9.02 11.63 -9.04
N ARG A 144 -8.14 12.61 -9.22
CA ARG A 144 -7.12 12.66 -10.28
C ARG A 144 -5.78 11.99 -9.88
N LEU A 145 -5.68 11.47 -8.64
CA LEU A 145 -4.54 10.67 -8.17
C LEU A 145 -4.86 9.18 -8.28
N CYS A 146 -3.95 8.41 -8.90
CA CYS A 146 -4.01 6.97 -8.95
C CYS A 146 -2.80 6.34 -8.24
N ILE A 147 -3.05 5.47 -7.25
CA ILE A 147 -1.99 4.75 -6.53
C ILE A 147 -2.13 3.26 -6.80
N PHE A 148 -1.09 2.67 -7.40
CA PHE A 148 -0.96 1.26 -7.71
C PHE A 148 -0.08 0.57 -6.67
N ALA A 149 -0.66 -0.26 -5.83
CA ALA A 149 0.09 -1.18 -4.98
C ALA A 149 0.56 -2.39 -5.79
N LEU A 150 1.84 -2.72 -5.70
CA LEU A 150 2.47 -3.79 -6.48
C LEU A 150 3.19 -4.78 -5.57
N ASP A 151 3.17 -6.03 -5.97
CA ASP A 151 3.94 -7.10 -5.34
C ASP A 151 5.26 -7.31 -6.09
N THR A 152 6.32 -6.70 -5.61
CA THR A 152 7.66 -6.86 -6.19
C THR A 152 8.37 -8.13 -5.72
N THR A 153 7.94 -8.74 -4.62
CA THR A 153 8.55 -9.96 -4.09
C THR A 153 8.41 -11.14 -5.06
N ILE A 154 7.33 -11.21 -5.83
CA ILE A 154 7.16 -12.26 -6.84
C ILE A 154 8.16 -12.18 -7.99
N PHE A 155 8.74 -10.99 -8.24
CA PHE A 155 9.80 -10.82 -9.24
C PHE A 155 11.18 -11.05 -8.65
N ASP A 156 11.38 -10.80 -7.36
CA ASP A 156 12.62 -11.05 -6.65
C ASP A 156 12.84 -12.55 -6.36
N LYS A 157 11.79 -13.28 -5.97
CA LYS A 157 11.88 -14.71 -5.64
C LYS A 157 11.60 -15.58 -6.87
N LEU A 158 12.60 -16.40 -7.25
CA LEU A 158 12.49 -17.22 -8.46
C LEU A 158 11.32 -18.23 -8.41
N TYR A 159 11.07 -18.84 -7.26
CA TYR A 159 9.98 -19.82 -7.09
C TYR A 159 8.56 -19.25 -7.23
N LEU A 160 8.39 -17.92 -7.26
CA LEU A 160 7.12 -17.24 -7.46
C LEU A 160 6.88 -16.82 -8.92
N PHE A 161 7.68 -17.32 -9.87
CA PHE A 161 7.64 -16.90 -11.28
C PHE A 161 6.25 -17.04 -11.93
N TYR A 162 5.46 -18.02 -11.51
CA TYR A 162 4.11 -18.28 -12.05
C TYR A 162 3.10 -17.15 -11.74
N LYS A 163 3.35 -16.34 -10.73
CA LYS A 163 2.49 -15.19 -10.36
C LYS A 163 2.76 -13.93 -11.20
N ARG A 164 3.94 -13.83 -11.81
CA ARG A 164 4.44 -12.59 -12.46
C ARG A 164 3.57 -12.13 -13.62
N ARG A 165 3.16 -13.08 -14.48
CA ARG A 165 2.33 -12.78 -15.65
C ARG A 165 0.96 -12.22 -15.26
N GLY A 166 0.37 -12.73 -14.19
CA GLY A 166 -0.92 -12.24 -13.68
C GLY A 166 -0.84 -10.76 -13.31
N GLN A 167 0.16 -10.34 -12.52
CA GLN A 167 0.34 -8.94 -12.16
C GLN A 167 0.68 -8.06 -13.37
N ALA A 168 1.56 -8.50 -14.28
CA ALA A 168 1.91 -7.72 -15.45
C ALA A 168 0.71 -7.46 -16.37
N ASN A 169 -0.13 -8.48 -16.62
CA ASN A 169 -1.35 -8.33 -17.40
C ASN A 169 -2.37 -7.42 -16.70
N TRP A 170 -2.57 -7.61 -15.40
CA TRP A 170 -3.46 -6.76 -14.59
C TRP A 170 -3.00 -5.29 -14.65
N LEU A 171 -1.71 -5.03 -14.49
CA LEU A 171 -1.16 -3.68 -14.51
C LEU A 171 -1.39 -3.00 -15.87
N SER A 172 -1.16 -3.71 -16.97
CA SER A 172 -1.43 -3.20 -18.32
C SER A 172 -2.90 -2.82 -18.50
N LEU A 173 -3.82 -3.73 -18.14
CA LEU A 173 -5.26 -3.47 -18.22
C LEU A 173 -5.70 -2.29 -17.35
N LYS A 174 -5.17 -2.20 -16.11
CA LYS A 174 -5.54 -1.11 -15.21
C LYS A 174 -5.00 0.23 -15.65
N LYS A 175 -3.76 0.29 -16.16
CA LYS A 175 -3.21 1.52 -16.76
C LYS A 175 -4.12 2.05 -17.87
N GLU A 176 -4.52 1.19 -18.81
CA GLU A 176 -5.43 1.54 -19.90
C GLU A 176 -6.78 2.06 -19.39
N GLN A 177 -7.37 1.39 -18.39
CA GLN A 177 -8.67 1.77 -17.82
C GLN A 177 -8.69 3.16 -17.18
N VAL A 178 -7.60 3.59 -16.58
CA VAL A 178 -7.52 4.85 -15.82
C VAL A 178 -6.67 5.93 -16.47
N ASN A 179 -6.09 5.67 -17.63
CA ASN A 179 -5.16 6.57 -18.32
C ASN A 179 -5.69 8.02 -18.43
N ASN A 180 -6.96 8.18 -18.77
CA ASN A 180 -7.58 9.51 -18.96
C ASN A 180 -8.10 10.14 -17.64
N SER A 181 -8.00 9.46 -16.51
CA SER A 181 -8.51 9.93 -15.21
C SER A 181 -7.43 10.18 -14.17
N CYS A 182 -6.19 9.79 -14.45
CA CYS A 182 -5.06 9.95 -13.56
C CYS A 182 -4.15 11.08 -14.06
N ASP A 183 -4.12 12.19 -13.36
CA ASP A 183 -3.19 13.27 -13.65
C ASP A 183 -1.88 13.13 -12.87
N LEU A 184 -1.91 12.42 -11.75
CA LEU A 184 -0.75 11.99 -11.00
C LEU A 184 -0.84 10.48 -10.76
N SER A 185 0.22 9.76 -11.12
CA SER A 185 0.30 8.31 -11.01
C SER A 185 1.46 7.88 -10.10
N ILE A 186 1.14 7.07 -9.08
CA ILE A 186 2.10 6.56 -8.11
C ILE A 186 2.07 5.05 -8.14
N ALA A 187 3.23 4.41 -8.25
CA ALA A 187 3.39 3.00 -7.95
C ALA A 187 4.06 2.83 -6.59
N VAL A 188 3.46 2.03 -5.70
CA VAL A 188 3.96 1.70 -4.37
C VAL A 188 4.32 0.23 -4.32
N ALA A 189 5.52 -0.10 -3.90
CA ALA A 189 5.98 -1.47 -3.75
C ALA A 189 7.09 -1.57 -2.70
N HIS A 190 7.61 -2.78 -2.45
CA HIS A 190 8.64 -2.96 -1.45
C HIS A 190 10.07 -2.69 -1.99
N HIS A 191 10.45 -3.35 -3.08
CA HIS A 191 11.83 -3.30 -3.56
C HIS A 191 12.09 -2.11 -4.49
N PRO A 192 13.13 -1.30 -4.25
CA PRO A 192 13.54 -0.24 -5.18
C PRO A 192 14.22 -0.82 -6.44
N LEU A 193 14.22 -0.07 -7.54
CA LEU A 193 14.98 -0.43 -8.74
C LEU A 193 16.47 -0.15 -8.54
N PHE A 194 16.80 0.99 -7.99
CA PHE A 194 18.17 1.43 -7.71
C PHE A 194 18.24 2.08 -6.35
N SER A 195 19.42 2.13 -5.78
CA SER A 195 19.64 2.78 -4.48
C SER A 195 21.07 3.29 -4.39
N SER A 196 21.22 4.42 -3.71
CA SER A 196 22.49 5.00 -3.29
C SER A 196 23.05 4.35 -2.01
N GLY A 197 22.26 3.49 -1.35
CA GLY A 197 22.72 2.72 -0.19
C GLY A 197 23.43 1.42 -0.58
N ASP A 198 24.02 0.75 0.42
CA ASP A 198 24.84 -0.45 0.29
C ASP A 198 24.04 -1.76 0.10
N ARG A 199 22.71 -1.69 0.17
CA ARG A 199 21.85 -2.87 0.04
C ARG A 199 21.79 -3.40 -1.40
N LYS A 200 21.39 -4.66 -1.50
CA LYS A 200 21.32 -5.40 -2.77
C LYS A 200 20.49 -4.66 -3.82
N LYS A 201 21.06 -4.56 -5.00
CA LYS A 201 20.36 -4.11 -6.19
C LYS A 201 19.21 -5.07 -6.53
N ALA A 202 18.17 -4.56 -7.20
CA ALA A 202 17.10 -5.39 -7.74
C ALA A 202 17.64 -6.55 -8.57
N THR A 203 17.02 -7.73 -8.46
CA THR A 203 17.36 -8.88 -9.32
C THR A 203 17.10 -8.57 -10.80
N PRO A 204 17.74 -9.24 -11.75
CA PRO A 204 17.52 -8.98 -13.18
C PRO A 204 16.05 -9.06 -13.60
N GLN A 205 15.27 -9.97 -13.00
CA GLN A 205 13.84 -10.13 -13.27
C GLN A 205 13.03 -8.96 -12.74
N LEU A 206 13.33 -8.52 -11.53
CA LEU A 206 12.68 -7.37 -10.90
C LEU A 206 13.07 -6.08 -11.65
N SER A 207 14.36 -5.88 -11.98
CA SER A 207 14.81 -4.73 -12.76
C SER A 207 14.07 -4.65 -14.09
N ARG A 208 13.98 -5.75 -14.82
CA ARG A 208 13.25 -5.78 -16.10
C ARG A 208 11.78 -5.42 -15.92
N PHE A 209 11.10 -5.94 -14.90
CA PHE A 209 9.70 -5.61 -14.63
C PHE A 209 9.52 -4.12 -14.37
N LEU A 210 10.32 -3.54 -13.46
CA LEU A 210 10.26 -2.14 -13.08
C LEU A 210 10.60 -1.22 -14.25
N GLU A 211 11.68 -1.49 -14.98
CA GLU A 211 12.11 -0.69 -16.13
C GLU A 211 11.10 -0.70 -17.29
N THR A 212 10.40 -1.82 -17.50
CA THR A 212 9.42 -1.96 -18.57
C THR A 212 8.07 -1.38 -18.20
N ASN A 213 7.63 -1.55 -16.95
CA ASN A 213 6.23 -1.28 -16.59
C ASN A 213 6.04 -0.04 -15.71
N ILE A 214 7.10 0.41 -15.01
CA ILE A 214 7.00 1.49 -14.04
C ILE A 214 7.80 2.71 -14.49
N PHE A 215 9.11 2.55 -14.69
CA PHE A 215 9.97 3.67 -15.06
C PHE A 215 9.70 4.13 -16.50
N GLY A 216 9.25 5.38 -16.60
CA GLY A 216 8.74 5.97 -17.83
C GLY A 216 7.21 5.98 -17.93
N ASN A 217 6.51 5.14 -17.15
CA ASN A 217 5.06 5.04 -17.19
C ASN A 217 4.36 5.77 -16.03
N PHE A 218 5.02 5.90 -14.88
CA PHE A 218 4.48 6.53 -13.67
C PHE A 218 5.25 7.81 -13.32
N ASP A 219 4.62 8.69 -12.54
CA ASP A 219 5.25 9.91 -12.05
C ASP A 219 6.15 9.63 -10.84
N LEU A 220 5.66 8.84 -9.88
CA LEU A 220 6.39 8.44 -8.69
C LEU A 220 6.45 6.91 -8.55
N TYR A 221 7.58 6.43 -8.07
CA TYR A 221 7.77 5.08 -7.55
C TYR A 221 8.24 5.17 -6.11
N ILE A 222 7.42 4.67 -5.16
CA ILE A 222 7.70 4.74 -3.73
C ILE A 222 7.99 3.33 -3.23
N ALA A 223 9.16 3.15 -2.58
CA ALA A 223 9.63 1.85 -2.12
C ALA A 223 10.07 1.88 -0.63
N GLY A 224 10.28 0.70 -0.07
CA GLY A 224 10.91 0.42 1.22
C GLY A 224 12.20 -0.36 1.03
N HIS A 225 12.35 -1.49 1.76
CA HIS A 225 13.41 -2.49 1.65
C HIS A 225 14.81 -2.00 2.04
N ASN A 226 15.24 -0.89 1.52
CA ASN A 226 16.44 -0.20 1.96
C ASN A 226 16.08 0.68 3.15
N HIS A 227 16.72 0.45 4.29
CA HIS A 227 16.35 1.08 5.55
C HIS A 227 16.87 2.52 5.62
N VAL A 228 16.50 3.31 4.61
CA VAL A 228 16.84 4.73 4.46
C VAL A 228 15.60 5.55 4.12
N LEU A 229 15.70 6.86 4.33
CA LEU A 229 14.83 7.84 3.68
C LEU A 229 15.64 8.45 2.54
N ALA A 230 15.16 8.30 1.30
CA ALA A 230 15.93 8.78 0.16
C ALA A 230 15.07 9.30 -1.00
N ASP A 231 15.51 10.40 -1.59
CA ASP A 231 15.16 10.81 -2.93
C ASP A 231 16.28 10.32 -3.85
N GLU A 232 16.04 9.23 -4.54
CA GLU A 232 17.03 8.58 -5.40
C GLU A 232 17.15 9.23 -6.79
N GLY A 233 16.29 10.23 -7.07
CA GLY A 233 16.29 10.92 -8.35
C GLY A 233 15.27 10.37 -9.34
N GLU A 234 15.41 10.81 -10.59
CA GLU A 234 14.45 10.54 -11.65
C GLU A 234 15.10 9.78 -12.83
N ARG A 235 14.40 8.75 -13.30
CA ARG A 235 14.77 8.02 -14.54
C ARG A 235 13.56 7.90 -15.45
N LYS A 236 13.74 8.23 -16.72
CA LYS A 236 12.67 8.19 -17.74
C LYS A 236 11.39 8.95 -17.31
N GLY A 237 11.53 10.03 -16.51
CA GLY A 237 10.38 10.79 -16.01
C GLY A 237 9.68 10.19 -14.78
N THR A 238 10.13 9.06 -14.22
CA THR A 238 9.65 8.49 -12.95
C THR A 238 10.66 8.78 -11.85
N ARG A 239 10.24 9.47 -10.80
CA ARG A 239 11.07 9.72 -9.62
C ARG A 239 10.90 8.59 -8.61
N GLN A 240 12.02 8.07 -8.11
CA GLN A 240 12.03 7.04 -7.07
C GLN A 240 12.32 7.65 -5.69
N LEU A 241 11.42 7.35 -4.73
CA LEU A 241 11.54 7.72 -3.33
C LEU A 241 11.59 6.44 -2.48
N ILE A 242 12.40 6.43 -1.42
CA ILE A 242 12.49 5.31 -0.47
C ILE A 242 12.08 5.78 0.92
N SER A 243 11.18 5.02 1.56
CA SER A 243 10.72 5.23 2.94
C SER A 243 10.73 3.89 3.67
N GLY A 244 11.92 3.47 4.15
CA GLY A 244 12.18 2.17 4.75
C GLY A 244 12.78 2.22 6.17
N THR A 245 12.62 3.33 6.91
CA THR A 245 13.23 3.50 8.24
C THR A 245 12.23 3.33 9.38
N GLY A 246 11.18 2.53 9.18
CA GLY A 246 10.08 2.38 10.13
C GLY A 246 10.44 1.70 11.44
N SER A 247 11.49 0.86 11.48
CA SER A 247 11.93 0.21 12.73
C SER A 247 13.42 -0.03 12.86
N LEU A 248 14.14 -0.12 11.74
CA LEU A 248 15.57 -0.42 11.70
C LEU A 248 16.25 0.49 10.65
N PRO A 249 16.66 1.69 10.99
CA PRO A 249 17.53 2.46 10.10
C PRO A 249 18.86 1.73 9.93
N GLY A 250 19.39 1.75 8.72
CA GLY A 250 20.66 1.11 8.39
C GLY A 250 20.83 0.97 6.88
N GLY A 251 22.07 0.90 6.43
CA GLY A 251 22.38 0.86 5.00
C GLY A 251 22.99 2.16 4.54
N SER A 252 24.16 2.48 5.14
CA SER A 252 24.90 3.72 4.89
C SER A 252 24.90 4.10 3.41
N PRO A 253 24.60 5.36 3.09
CA PRO A 253 24.67 5.82 1.71
C PRO A 253 26.12 5.83 1.25
N ASP A 254 26.53 4.84 0.45
CA ASP A 254 27.86 4.76 -0.13
C ASP A 254 28.10 5.83 -1.19
N LYS A 255 27.03 6.36 -1.76
CA LYS A 255 27.08 7.32 -2.87
C LYS A 255 26.02 8.40 -2.68
N GLN A 256 26.32 9.57 -3.21
CA GLN A 256 25.31 10.61 -3.33
C GLN A 256 24.22 10.15 -4.31
N PRO A 257 22.94 10.17 -3.92
CA PRO A 257 21.85 9.88 -4.83
C PRO A 257 21.71 10.97 -5.88
N GLU A 258 21.17 10.61 -7.05
CA GLU A 258 20.87 11.57 -8.12
C GLU A 258 19.86 12.63 -7.62
N GLY A 259 18.94 12.26 -6.72
CA GLY A 259 18.01 13.17 -6.04
C GLY A 259 18.61 14.00 -4.90
N LYS A 260 19.87 13.79 -4.57
CA LYS A 260 20.68 14.54 -3.59
C LYS A 260 20.23 14.40 -2.12
N PHE A 261 19.43 13.40 -1.78
CA PHE A 261 19.00 13.14 -0.41
C PHE A 261 18.98 11.66 -0.09
N ASN A 262 19.70 11.26 0.95
CA ASN A 262 19.69 9.93 1.53
C ASN A 262 20.18 9.99 2.99
N VAL A 263 19.40 9.47 3.93
CA VAL A 263 19.74 9.43 5.36
C VAL A 263 19.22 8.16 6.02
N GLU A 264 19.92 7.70 7.05
CA GLU A 264 19.52 6.58 7.94
C GLU A 264 18.73 7.07 9.15
N THR A 265 17.91 8.06 9.01
CA THR A 265 17.16 8.64 10.11
C THR A 265 15.79 8.01 10.21
N PRO A 266 15.33 7.56 11.41
CA PRO A 266 13.96 7.11 11.62
C PRO A 266 12.94 8.16 11.17
N GLY A 267 11.97 7.73 10.37
CA GLY A 267 10.98 8.66 9.84
C GLY A 267 10.10 8.07 8.76
N PHE A 268 9.48 8.95 8.00
CA PHE A 268 8.54 8.59 6.96
C PHE A 268 8.52 9.64 5.84
N LEU A 269 7.93 9.26 4.71
CA LEU A 269 7.65 10.15 3.60
C LEU A 269 6.21 10.67 3.71
N LYS A 270 6.02 11.97 3.58
CA LYS A 270 4.75 12.67 3.48
C LYS A 270 4.57 13.22 2.08
N LEU A 271 3.36 13.17 1.55
CA LEU A 271 3.01 13.69 0.23
C LEU A 271 1.71 14.45 0.33
N GLU A 272 1.73 15.69 -0.14
CA GLU A 272 0.60 16.60 -0.25
C GLU A 272 0.39 16.96 -1.72
N LEU A 273 -0.87 17.11 -2.12
CA LEU A 273 -1.21 17.44 -3.49
C LEU A 273 -1.67 18.89 -3.59
N GLU A 274 -1.25 19.55 -4.64
CA GLU A 274 -1.67 20.89 -4.97
C GLU A 274 -2.04 20.95 -6.45
N GLU A 275 -3.08 21.69 -6.77
CA GLU A 275 -3.41 21.99 -8.16
C GLU A 275 -2.74 23.30 -8.59
N ARG A 276 -1.87 23.23 -9.60
CA ARG A 276 -1.20 24.37 -10.22
C ARG A 276 -1.40 24.30 -11.73
N GLU A 277 -1.97 25.34 -12.32
CA GLU A 277 -2.18 25.45 -13.78
C GLU A 277 -2.86 24.21 -14.39
N ASN A 278 -3.95 23.74 -13.77
CA ASN A 278 -4.69 22.51 -14.15
C ASN A 278 -3.88 21.20 -14.07
N LYS A 279 -2.71 21.19 -13.42
CA LYS A 279 -1.92 19.99 -13.15
C LYS A 279 -1.91 19.67 -11.68
N ILE A 280 -1.92 18.40 -11.36
CA ILE A 280 -1.66 17.96 -9.99
C ILE A 280 -0.15 17.94 -9.74
N VAL A 281 0.25 18.62 -8.69
CA VAL A 281 1.63 18.68 -8.23
C VAL A 281 1.71 17.98 -6.89
N ALA A 282 2.60 16.98 -6.78
CA ALA A 282 2.93 16.34 -5.53
C ALA A 282 4.10 17.08 -4.86
N GLU A 283 3.85 17.71 -3.73
CA GLU A 283 4.91 18.10 -2.81
C GLU A 283 5.20 16.94 -1.87
N TYR A 284 6.43 16.43 -1.88
CA TYR A 284 6.84 15.36 -0.99
C TYR A 284 7.88 15.85 0.01
N SER A 285 7.78 15.33 1.23
CA SER A 285 8.63 15.72 2.36
C SER A 285 9.09 14.48 3.12
N PHE A 286 10.39 14.38 3.39
CA PHE A 286 10.89 13.40 4.33
C PHE A 286 10.92 13.99 5.72
N VAL A 287 10.27 13.31 6.65
CA VAL A 287 10.03 13.76 8.02
C VAL A 287 10.76 12.83 8.99
N GLN A 288 11.65 13.41 9.81
CA GLN A 288 12.25 12.69 10.92
C GLN A 288 11.22 12.43 12.01
N ALA A 289 11.17 11.22 12.55
CA ALA A 289 10.23 10.85 13.60
C ALA A 289 10.41 11.70 14.86
N LYS A 290 11.65 11.87 15.31
CA LYS A 290 11.94 12.69 16.49
C LYS A 290 11.62 14.16 16.24
N GLY A 291 10.52 14.60 16.85
CA GLY A 291 10.07 16.00 16.78
C GLY A 291 9.40 16.38 15.45
N ASN A 292 9.03 15.43 14.60
CA ASN A 292 8.41 15.67 13.28
C ASN A 292 9.16 16.70 12.44
N LYS A 293 10.50 16.62 12.44
CA LYS A 293 11.35 17.58 11.78
C LYS A 293 11.43 17.31 10.29
N LEU A 294 11.20 18.35 9.47
CA LEU A 294 11.45 18.29 8.04
C LEU A 294 12.94 18.07 7.76
N LEU A 295 13.26 17.02 7.01
CA LEU A 295 14.64 16.70 6.58
C LEU A 295 14.90 17.16 5.15
N TRP A 296 13.96 16.92 4.25
CA TRP A 296 14.07 17.23 2.82
C TRP A 296 12.69 17.39 2.22
N LYS A 297 12.58 18.20 1.18
CA LYS A 297 11.38 18.27 0.36
C LYS A 297 11.72 18.44 -1.11
N GLY A 298 10.80 17.97 -1.92
CA GLY A 298 10.85 18.10 -3.37
C GLY A 298 9.45 18.18 -3.96
N VAL A 299 9.41 18.32 -5.26
CA VAL A 299 8.17 18.48 -6.01
C VAL A 299 8.18 17.58 -7.23
N LYS A 300 7.04 16.98 -7.54
CA LYS A 300 6.81 16.25 -8.79
C LYS A 300 5.50 16.72 -9.42
N THR A 301 5.59 17.31 -10.60
CA THR A 301 4.40 17.63 -11.41
C THR A 301 3.90 16.35 -12.07
N GLY A 302 2.62 16.08 -11.91
CA GLY A 302 1.97 14.94 -12.52
C GLY A 302 1.91 15.07 -14.05
N GLN A 303 2.12 13.96 -14.72
CA GLN A 303 1.99 13.76 -16.16
C GLN A 303 1.01 12.61 -16.45
N GLY A 304 0.51 12.00 -15.39
CA GLY A 304 -0.36 10.85 -15.46
C GLY A 304 0.36 9.55 -15.88
N ILE A 305 -0.43 8.59 -16.32
CA ILE A 305 0.10 7.32 -16.84
C ILE A 305 0.56 7.53 -18.28
N ARG A 306 1.76 7.08 -18.59
CA ARG A 306 2.35 7.15 -19.92
C ARG A 306 2.47 5.74 -20.50
N ASP A 307 2.13 5.58 -21.78
CA ASP A 307 2.41 4.37 -22.52
C ASP A 307 3.70 4.61 -23.34
N ASN A 308 4.78 4.04 -22.85
CA ASN A 308 6.02 3.97 -23.63
C ASN A 308 5.92 2.73 -24.54
N ASN A 309 5.20 2.86 -25.67
CA ASN A 309 5.24 1.91 -26.77
C ASN A 309 6.57 1.99 -27.52
#